data_302ae089c75f6f351ad3256fdc567ac4
#
_entry.id   302ae089c75f6f351ad3256fdc567ac4
#
_cell.length_a   1.000
_cell.length_b   1.000
_cell.length_c   1.000
_cell.angle_alpha   90.00
_cell.angle_beta   90.00
_cell.angle_gamma   90.00
#
_symmetry.space_group_name_H-M   'P 1'
#
loop_
_entity.id
_entity.type
_entity.pdbx_description
1 polymer ?
#
loop_
_entity_poly.entity_id
_entity_poly.type
_entity_poly.pdbx_seq_one_letter_code
_entity_poly.pdbx_strand_id
1 'polypeptide(L)'
;MEQDWGNFAVIAGSSAGALTGLLFVAVSLNRERIARHAPLRAQAGQTLVLFMLPLLLSLLIVLPERSATAFGSWLIVLAALAGLTLTAIGRGKQPVGDDSEAALARLLDRVSPNLLVLLLILVAGGLELAGDDGMYWAAASIAVSLVGGVVNAWLFLVR
;
A
#
# COMPACT_ATOMS: atom_id res chain seq x y z
N MET A 1 -21.92 14.60 3.41
CA MET A 1 -20.69 14.27 2.63
C MET A 1 -19.44 14.14 3.51
N GLU A 2 -19.04 15.15 4.31
CA GLU A 2 -17.85 15.00 5.19
C GLU A 2 -18.01 13.88 6.23
N GLN A 3 -19.18 13.76 6.81
CA GLN A 3 -19.50 12.72 7.81
C GLN A 3 -19.43 11.30 7.21
N ASP A 4 -19.78 11.13 5.95
CA ASP A 4 -19.74 9.84 5.25
C ASP A 4 -18.30 9.40 4.98
N TRP A 5 -17.42 10.34 4.58
CA TRP A 5 -15.99 10.07 4.41
C TRP A 5 -15.30 9.74 5.74
N GLY A 6 -15.69 10.40 6.83
CA GLY A 6 -15.21 10.08 8.16
C GLY A 6 -15.57 8.65 8.58
N ASN A 7 -16.81 8.23 8.37
CA ASN A 7 -17.26 6.86 8.65
C ASN A 7 -16.52 5.83 7.80
N PHE A 8 -16.37 6.09 6.50
CA PHE A 8 -15.58 5.24 5.60
C PHE A 8 -14.14 5.08 6.09
N ALA A 9 -13.49 6.19 6.46
CA ALA A 9 -12.12 6.18 6.93
C ALA A 9 -11.96 5.41 8.26
N VAL A 10 -12.91 5.53 9.19
CA VAL A 10 -12.90 4.76 10.45
C VAL A 10 -12.99 3.26 10.17
N ILE A 11 -13.90 2.84 9.27
CA ILE A 11 -14.07 1.43 8.90
C ILE A 11 -12.80 0.91 8.21
N ALA A 12 -12.28 1.65 7.23
CA ALA A 12 -11.10 1.28 6.47
C ALA A 12 -9.84 1.21 7.35
N GLY A 13 -9.63 2.23 8.19
CA GLY A 13 -8.51 2.28 9.13
C GLY A 13 -8.55 1.18 10.17
N SER A 14 -9.72 0.89 10.75
CA SER A 14 -9.90 -0.21 11.69
C SER A 14 -9.61 -1.56 11.05
N SER A 15 -10.09 -1.79 9.83
CA SER A 15 -9.82 -3.01 9.06
C SER A 15 -8.34 -3.16 8.75
N ALA A 16 -7.68 -2.08 8.31
CA ALA A 16 -6.25 -2.06 8.04
C ALA A 16 -5.41 -2.33 9.30
N GLY A 17 -5.79 -1.74 10.43
CA GLY A 17 -5.14 -1.97 11.71
C GLY A 17 -5.26 -3.42 12.17
N ALA A 18 -6.44 -4.01 12.07
CA ALA A 18 -6.68 -5.43 12.39
C ALA A 18 -5.83 -6.36 11.50
N LEU A 19 -5.81 -6.13 10.17
CA LEU A 19 -5.02 -6.93 9.23
C LEU A 19 -3.51 -6.77 9.49
N THR A 20 -3.06 -5.58 9.84
CA THR A 20 -1.66 -5.33 10.24
C THR A 20 -1.31 -6.14 11.48
N GLY A 21 -2.16 -6.14 12.50
CA GLY A 21 -1.96 -6.94 13.71
C GLY A 21 -1.89 -8.45 13.43
N LEU A 22 -2.79 -8.96 12.57
CA LEU A 22 -2.76 -10.37 12.13
C LEU A 22 -1.48 -10.70 11.35
N LEU A 23 -1.01 -9.78 10.51
CA LEU A 23 0.27 -9.95 9.79
C LEU A 23 1.44 -10.04 10.76
N PHE A 24 1.48 -9.19 11.80
CA PHE A 24 2.53 -9.26 12.83
C PHE A 24 2.53 -10.61 13.55
N VAL A 25 1.36 -11.15 13.89
CA VAL A 25 1.26 -12.48 14.49
C VAL A 25 1.78 -13.54 13.54
N ALA A 26 1.36 -13.53 12.27
CA ALA A 26 1.81 -14.49 11.27
C ALA A 26 3.33 -14.45 11.05
N VAL A 27 3.92 -13.24 10.99
CA VAL A 27 5.37 -13.04 10.85
C VAL A 27 6.11 -13.51 12.10
N SER A 28 5.57 -13.27 13.29
CA SER A 28 6.17 -13.69 14.56
C SER A 28 6.24 -15.21 14.69
N LEU A 29 5.18 -15.90 14.30
CA LEU A 29 5.13 -17.37 14.32
C LEU A 29 6.10 -18.01 13.31
N ASN A 30 6.40 -17.33 12.20
CA ASN A 30 7.28 -17.82 11.14
C ASN A 30 8.65 -17.12 11.12
N ARG A 31 9.06 -16.49 12.22
CA ARG A 31 10.24 -15.64 12.31
C ARG A 31 11.51 -16.27 11.79
N GLU A 32 11.81 -17.51 12.18
CA GLU A 32 13.04 -18.20 11.78
C GLU A 32 13.07 -18.47 10.27
N ARG A 33 11.94 -18.90 9.70
CA ARG A 33 11.82 -19.16 8.27
C ARG A 33 11.98 -17.88 7.46
N ILE A 34 11.33 -16.79 7.88
CA ILE A 34 11.39 -15.49 7.24
C ILE A 34 12.80 -14.90 7.33
N ALA A 35 13.48 -15.04 8.49
CA ALA A 35 14.84 -14.53 8.68
C ALA A 35 15.85 -15.19 7.73
N ARG A 36 15.67 -16.47 7.42
CA ARG A 36 16.58 -17.24 6.55
C ARG A 36 16.36 -17.01 5.05
N HIS A 37 15.18 -16.48 4.64
CA HIS A 37 14.81 -16.37 3.23
C HIS A 37 14.54 -14.91 2.85
N ALA A 38 15.48 -14.29 2.11
CA ALA A 38 15.34 -12.89 1.66
C ALA A 38 14.05 -12.60 0.85
N PRO A 39 13.57 -13.49 -0.05
CA PRO A 39 12.31 -13.28 -0.76
C PRO A 39 11.09 -13.19 0.18
N LEU A 40 11.03 -14.02 1.22
CA LEU A 40 9.93 -14.01 2.19
C LEU A 40 9.93 -12.71 3.01
N ARG A 41 11.12 -12.20 3.40
CA ARG A 41 11.22 -10.90 4.08
C ARG A 41 10.72 -9.76 3.21
N ALA A 42 11.10 -9.76 1.93
CA ALA A 42 10.65 -8.75 0.99
C ALA A 42 9.13 -8.79 0.81
N GLN A 43 8.54 -9.98 0.69
CA GLN A 43 7.10 -10.17 0.54
C GLN A 43 6.35 -9.73 1.80
N ALA A 44 6.81 -10.11 2.99
CA ALA A 44 6.23 -9.65 4.26
C ALA A 44 6.29 -8.12 4.39
N GLY A 45 7.42 -7.50 4.03
CA GLY A 45 7.56 -6.04 4.02
C GLY A 45 6.62 -5.35 3.04
N GLN A 46 6.47 -5.87 1.82
CA GLN A 46 5.52 -5.34 0.83
C GLN A 46 4.07 -5.44 1.32
N THR A 47 3.69 -6.56 1.95
CA THR A 47 2.36 -6.74 2.55
C THR A 47 2.12 -5.76 3.68
N LEU A 48 3.14 -5.51 4.51
CA LEU A 48 3.06 -4.53 5.58
C LEU A 48 2.79 -3.12 5.04
N VAL A 49 3.48 -2.71 3.97
CA VAL A 49 3.25 -1.42 3.32
C VAL A 49 1.82 -1.32 2.80
N LEU A 50 1.29 -2.39 2.17
CA LEU A 50 -0.09 -2.44 1.66
C LEU A 50 -1.14 -2.26 2.77
N PHE A 51 -0.89 -2.72 3.99
CA PHE A 51 -1.81 -2.52 5.11
C PHE A 51 -1.58 -1.19 5.85
N MET A 52 -0.33 -0.69 5.86
CA MET A 52 -0.03 0.61 6.46
C MET A 52 -0.59 1.79 5.65
N LEU A 53 -0.60 1.70 4.32
CA LEU A 53 -1.11 2.77 3.46
C LEU A 53 -2.58 3.12 3.73
N PRO A 54 -3.55 2.18 3.72
CA PRO A 54 -4.93 2.50 4.02
C PRO A 54 -5.13 3.00 5.45
N LEU A 55 -4.32 2.53 6.41
CA LEU A 55 -4.35 3.05 7.78
C LEU A 55 -3.93 4.53 7.82
N LEU A 56 -2.81 4.89 7.20
CA LEU A 56 -2.33 6.26 7.16
C LEU A 56 -3.26 7.17 6.34
N LEU A 57 -3.80 6.70 5.22
CA LEU A 57 -4.79 7.42 4.42
C LEU A 57 -6.06 7.69 5.24
N SER A 58 -6.54 6.70 5.99
CA SER A 58 -7.70 6.86 6.86
C SER A 58 -7.48 7.91 7.95
N LEU A 59 -6.28 7.95 8.53
CA LEU A 59 -5.92 8.99 9.50
C LEU A 59 -5.90 10.38 8.85
N LEU A 60 -5.36 10.51 7.63
CA LEU A 60 -5.36 11.77 6.89
C LEU A 60 -6.77 12.24 6.53
N ILE A 61 -7.69 11.31 6.21
CA ILE A 61 -9.09 11.64 5.90
C ILE A 61 -9.82 12.18 7.13
N VAL A 62 -9.55 11.65 8.31
CA VAL A 62 -10.23 12.05 9.56
C VAL A 62 -9.62 13.33 10.15
N LEU A 63 -8.48 13.82 9.65
CA LEU A 63 -7.85 15.02 10.19
C LEU A 63 -8.79 16.24 10.07
N PRO A 64 -9.11 16.94 11.19
CA PRO A 64 -10.00 18.10 11.17
C PRO A 64 -9.33 19.30 10.49
N GLU A 65 -10.16 20.21 9.96
CA GLU A 65 -9.75 21.53 9.41
C GLU A 65 -8.63 21.50 8.35
N ARG A 66 -8.58 20.43 7.55
CA ARG A 66 -7.59 20.31 6.48
C ARG A 66 -7.95 21.20 5.28
N SER A 67 -6.98 21.94 4.76
CA SER A 67 -7.12 22.54 3.43
C SER A 67 -6.88 21.47 2.34
N ALA A 68 -7.54 21.61 1.18
CA ALA A 68 -7.31 20.70 0.04
C ALA A 68 -5.83 20.62 -0.36
N THR A 69 -5.14 21.77 -0.36
CA THR A 69 -3.71 21.86 -0.65
C THR A 69 -2.84 21.08 0.36
N ALA A 70 -3.16 21.19 1.65
CA ALA A 70 -2.44 20.42 2.67
C ALA A 70 -2.70 18.93 2.51
N PHE A 71 -3.94 18.52 2.28
CA PHE A 71 -4.31 17.12 2.09
C PHE A 71 -3.64 16.53 0.85
N GLY A 72 -3.71 17.22 -0.30
CA GLY A 72 -3.04 16.79 -1.53
C GLY A 72 -1.51 16.64 -1.37
N SER A 73 -0.87 17.61 -0.68
CA SER A 73 0.57 17.51 -0.41
C SER A 73 0.94 16.33 0.49
N TRP A 74 0.16 16.05 1.54
CA TRP A 74 0.37 14.88 2.39
C TRP A 74 0.19 13.57 1.64
N LEU A 75 -0.78 13.47 0.71
CA LEU A 75 -0.95 12.30 -0.15
C LEU A 75 0.29 12.05 -1.02
N ILE A 76 0.85 13.11 -1.63
CA ILE A 76 2.06 12.98 -2.45
C ILE A 76 3.27 12.56 -1.60
N VAL A 77 3.46 13.16 -0.42
CA VAL A 77 4.53 12.78 0.51
C VAL A 77 4.38 11.32 0.92
N LEU A 78 3.16 10.88 1.24
CA LEU A 78 2.89 9.49 1.61
C LEU A 78 3.21 8.53 0.45
N ALA A 79 2.79 8.85 -0.78
CA ALA A 79 3.11 8.06 -1.96
C ALA A 79 4.62 7.98 -2.21
N ALA A 80 5.34 9.09 -2.06
CA ALA A 80 6.80 9.14 -2.22
C ALA A 80 7.52 8.28 -1.17
N LEU A 81 7.14 8.38 0.10
CA LEU A 81 7.69 7.57 1.18
C LEU A 81 7.42 6.08 0.98
N ALA A 82 6.19 5.72 0.60
CA ALA A 82 5.81 4.33 0.30
C ALA A 82 6.59 3.79 -0.91
N GLY A 83 6.71 4.58 -1.99
CA GLY A 83 7.50 4.23 -3.17
C GLY A 83 8.97 4.01 -2.83
N LEU A 84 9.57 4.89 -2.02
CA LEU A 84 10.95 4.75 -1.55
C LEU A 84 11.13 3.47 -0.71
N THR A 85 10.20 3.19 0.18
CA THR A 85 10.22 1.98 1.02
C THR A 85 10.12 0.71 0.17
N LEU A 86 9.20 0.68 -0.80
CA LEU A 86 9.02 -0.44 -1.71
C LEU A 86 10.24 -0.66 -2.61
N THR A 87 10.87 0.41 -3.10
CA THR A 87 12.12 0.28 -3.88
C THR A 87 13.28 -0.22 -3.03
N ALA A 88 13.39 0.23 -1.77
CA ALA A 88 14.39 -0.27 -0.84
C ALA A 88 14.22 -1.77 -0.55
N ILE A 89 12.98 -2.22 -0.33
CA ILE A 89 12.64 -3.64 -0.14
C ILE A 89 12.91 -4.45 -1.41
N GLY A 90 12.59 -3.89 -2.60
CA GLY A 90 12.74 -4.55 -3.89
C GLY A 90 14.19 -4.74 -4.36
N ARG A 91 15.14 -3.93 -3.89
CA ARG A 91 16.57 -4.04 -4.25
C ARG A 91 17.22 -5.36 -3.83
N GLY A 92 16.59 -6.12 -2.95
CA GLY A 92 17.05 -7.46 -2.56
C GLY A 92 16.63 -8.60 -3.49
N LYS A 93 15.82 -8.33 -4.53
CA LYS A 93 15.44 -9.31 -5.55
C LYS A 93 16.44 -9.27 -6.69
N GLN A 94 17.32 -10.27 -6.80
CA GLN A 94 18.11 -10.48 -8.01
C GLN A 94 17.19 -10.97 -9.14
N PRO A 95 17.27 -10.43 -10.36
CA PRO A 95 16.58 -10.96 -11.52
C PRO A 95 17.21 -12.29 -11.92
N VAL A 96 16.47 -13.38 -11.76
CA VAL A 96 16.83 -14.68 -12.35
C VAL A 96 15.93 -14.89 -13.56
N GLY A 97 16.50 -14.92 -14.74
CA GLY A 97 15.82 -15.35 -15.96
C GLY A 97 16.02 -14.54 -17.22
N ASP A 98 16.03 -15.21 -18.32
CA ASP A 98 16.32 -14.88 -19.72
C ASP A 98 15.54 -13.67 -20.30
N ASP A 99 16.16 -12.97 -21.28
CA ASP A 99 15.86 -11.55 -21.60
C ASP A 99 14.56 -11.23 -22.34
N SER A 100 13.79 -12.16 -22.88
CA SER A 100 12.64 -11.83 -23.73
C SER A 100 11.26 -12.12 -23.10
N GLU A 101 11.11 -13.19 -22.36
CA GLU A 101 9.88 -13.42 -21.55
C GLU A 101 9.87 -12.54 -20.28
N ALA A 102 11.06 -12.08 -19.89
CA ALA A 102 11.27 -11.23 -18.72
C ALA A 102 10.65 -9.83 -18.83
N ALA A 103 10.39 -9.28 -20.02
CA ALA A 103 9.83 -7.93 -20.12
C ALA A 103 8.34 -7.89 -19.76
N LEU A 104 7.54 -8.85 -20.22
CA LEU A 104 6.12 -8.98 -19.86
C LEU A 104 5.94 -9.45 -18.42
N ALA A 105 6.74 -10.44 -17.99
CA ALA A 105 6.75 -10.88 -16.59
C ALA A 105 7.23 -9.77 -15.64
N ARG A 106 8.20 -8.93 -16.03
CA ARG A 106 8.63 -7.74 -15.29
C ARG A 106 7.58 -6.64 -15.30
N LEU A 107 6.81 -6.47 -16.38
CA LEU A 107 5.67 -5.56 -16.43
C LEU A 107 4.52 -6.08 -15.55
N LEU A 108 4.22 -7.36 -15.59
CA LEU A 108 3.18 -7.98 -14.76
C LEU A 108 3.60 -8.08 -13.28
N ASP A 109 4.87 -8.31 -12.98
CA ASP A 109 5.44 -8.25 -11.62
C ASP A 109 5.62 -6.78 -11.16
N ARG A 110 5.72 -5.84 -12.10
CA ARG A 110 5.70 -4.38 -11.86
C ARG A 110 4.30 -3.79 -11.74
N VAL A 111 3.28 -4.39 -12.31
CA VAL A 111 1.86 -4.13 -11.98
C VAL A 111 1.52 -4.85 -10.67
N SER A 112 2.48 -4.88 -9.75
CA SER A 112 2.20 -5.27 -8.37
C SER A 112 1.10 -4.34 -7.83
N PRO A 113 0.19 -4.84 -7.01
CA PRO A 113 -0.84 -4.01 -6.37
C PRO A 113 -0.26 -2.75 -5.73
N ASN A 114 1.00 -2.79 -5.33
CA ASN A 114 1.75 -1.65 -4.80
C ASN A 114 1.85 -0.48 -5.79
N LEU A 115 2.17 -0.74 -7.07
CA LEU A 115 2.29 0.31 -8.09
C LEU A 115 0.94 0.96 -8.39
N LEU A 116 -0.10 0.14 -8.50
CA LEU A 116 -1.47 0.64 -8.73
C LEU A 116 -1.92 1.52 -7.57
N VAL A 117 -1.69 1.09 -6.33
CA VAL A 117 -2.02 1.88 -5.13
C VAL A 117 -1.28 3.22 -5.12
N LEU A 118 0.04 3.21 -5.40
CA LEU A 118 0.83 4.45 -5.46
C LEU A 118 0.32 5.41 -6.54
N LEU A 119 -0.01 4.90 -7.74
CA LEU A 119 -0.58 5.70 -8.81
C LEU A 119 -1.90 6.34 -8.40
N LEU A 120 -2.79 5.57 -7.78
CA LEU A 120 -4.08 6.07 -7.30
C LEU A 120 -3.90 7.18 -6.23
N ILE A 121 -2.95 7.03 -5.31
CA ILE A 121 -2.65 8.05 -4.30
C ILE A 121 -2.06 9.32 -4.97
N LEU A 122 -1.16 9.15 -5.95
CA LEU A 122 -0.59 10.29 -6.68
C LEU A 122 -1.65 11.04 -7.48
N VAL A 123 -2.57 10.32 -8.14
CA VAL A 123 -3.71 10.92 -8.84
C VAL A 123 -4.60 11.67 -7.86
N ALA A 124 -4.95 11.06 -6.72
CA ALA A 124 -5.74 11.71 -5.67
C ALA A 124 -5.09 13.01 -5.19
N GLY A 125 -3.79 12.96 -4.86
CA GLY A 125 -3.04 14.13 -4.41
C GLY A 125 -2.91 15.21 -5.47
N GLY A 126 -2.71 14.83 -6.73
CA GLY A 126 -2.63 15.76 -7.86
C GLY A 126 -3.96 16.49 -8.11
N LEU A 127 -5.10 15.79 -8.05
CA LEU A 127 -6.43 16.37 -8.20
C LEU A 127 -6.74 17.37 -7.06
N GLU A 128 -6.46 17.00 -5.82
CA GLU A 128 -6.62 17.89 -4.66
C GLU A 128 -5.78 19.19 -4.80
N LEU A 129 -4.55 19.07 -5.33
CA LEU A 129 -3.72 20.26 -5.60
C LEU A 129 -4.23 21.11 -6.77
N ALA A 130 -4.90 20.47 -7.75
CA ALA A 130 -5.53 21.16 -8.87
C ALA A 130 -6.86 21.83 -8.48
N GLY A 131 -7.39 21.57 -7.28
CA GLY A 131 -8.67 22.09 -6.81
C GLY A 131 -9.86 21.21 -7.18
N ASP A 132 -9.60 19.98 -7.64
CA ASP A 132 -10.60 18.97 -7.96
C ASP A 132 -10.73 17.94 -6.81
N ASP A 133 -11.84 17.20 -6.77
CA ASP A 133 -12.10 16.19 -5.73
C ASP A 133 -11.29 14.91 -6.00
N GLY A 134 -10.21 14.74 -5.26
CA GLY A 134 -9.36 13.53 -5.27
C GLY A 134 -9.84 12.42 -4.32
N MET A 135 -10.87 12.65 -3.51
CA MET A 135 -11.28 11.75 -2.43
C MET A 135 -11.70 10.35 -2.92
N TYR A 136 -12.39 10.27 -4.06
CA TYR A 136 -12.77 8.98 -4.65
C TYR A 136 -11.56 8.14 -5.07
N TRP A 137 -10.50 8.77 -5.57
CA TRP A 137 -9.24 8.11 -5.92
C TRP A 137 -8.49 7.64 -4.68
N ALA A 138 -8.52 8.43 -3.61
CA ALA A 138 -7.99 8.01 -2.31
C ALA A 138 -8.76 6.80 -1.76
N ALA A 139 -10.08 6.79 -1.83
CA ALA A 139 -10.89 5.64 -1.43
C ALA A 139 -10.62 4.40 -2.30
N ALA A 140 -10.49 4.56 -3.61
CA ALA A 140 -10.12 3.48 -4.52
C ALA A 140 -8.74 2.90 -4.16
N SER A 141 -7.76 3.74 -3.83
CA SER A 141 -6.43 3.31 -3.40
C SER A 141 -6.48 2.48 -2.11
N ILE A 142 -7.32 2.87 -1.15
CA ILE A 142 -7.56 2.12 0.10
C ILE A 142 -8.11 0.73 -0.21
N ALA A 143 -9.16 0.65 -1.04
CA ALA A 143 -9.78 -0.63 -1.40
C ALA A 143 -8.79 -1.57 -2.11
N VAL A 144 -8.07 -1.07 -3.12
CA VAL A 144 -7.05 -1.85 -3.86
C VAL A 144 -5.92 -2.30 -2.93
N SER A 145 -5.50 -1.44 -2.00
CA SER A 145 -4.45 -1.74 -1.04
C SER A 145 -4.85 -2.85 -0.07
N LEU A 146 -6.07 -2.80 0.47
CA LEU A 146 -6.59 -3.84 1.36
C LEU A 146 -6.72 -5.19 0.65
N VAL A 147 -7.34 -5.21 -0.54
CA VAL A 147 -7.49 -6.44 -1.34
C VAL A 147 -6.12 -6.99 -1.74
N GLY A 148 -5.23 -6.14 -2.27
CA GLY A 148 -3.87 -6.53 -2.66
C GLY A 148 -3.06 -7.06 -1.48
N GLY A 149 -3.21 -6.44 -0.31
CA GLY A 149 -2.56 -6.87 0.92
C GLY A 149 -3.04 -8.25 1.37
N VAL A 150 -4.36 -8.51 1.34
CA VAL A 150 -4.94 -9.82 1.69
C VAL A 150 -4.46 -10.91 0.72
N VAL A 151 -4.51 -10.64 -0.59
CA VAL A 151 -4.01 -11.60 -1.61
C VAL A 151 -2.52 -11.89 -1.39
N ASN A 152 -1.71 -10.86 -1.15
CA ASN A 152 -0.29 -11.02 -0.92
C ASN A 152 0.02 -11.77 0.39
N ALA A 153 -0.75 -11.51 1.45
CA ALA A 153 -0.66 -12.24 2.71
C ALA A 153 -1.04 -13.72 2.54
N TRP A 154 -2.08 -14.02 1.77
CA TRP A 154 -2.47 -15.39 1.44
C TRP A 154 -1.35 -16.14 0.70
N LEU A 155 -0.80 -15.54 -0.35
CA LEU A 155 0.32 -16.12 -1.10
C LEU A 155 1.57 -16.35 -0.25
N PHE A 156 1.78 -15.50 0.77
CA PHE A 156 2.86 -15.66 1.73
C PHE A 156 2.66 -16.84 2.68
N LEU A 157 1.42 -17.14 3.08
CA LEU A 157 1.11 -18.24 4.01
C LEU A 157 1.08 -19.62 3.35
N VAL A 158 0.76 -19.69 2.05
CA VAL A 158 0.61 -20.96 1.30
C VAL A 158 1.95 -21.45 0.71
N ARG A 159 2.98 -20.62 0.66
CA ARG A 159 4.35 -20.97 0.21
C ARG A 159 5.22 -21.38 1.37
#